data_ece7ce41f2a8f9c35e27dc971193bf6f
#
_entry.id   ece7ce41f2a8f9c35e27dc971193bf6f
#
_cell.length_a   1.000
_cell.length_b   1.000
_cell.length_c   1.000
_cell.angle_alpha   90.00
_cell.angle_beta   90.00
_cell.angle_gamma   90.00
#
_symmetry.space_group_name_H-M   'P 1'
#
loop_
_entity.id
_entity.type
_entity.pdbx_description
1 polymer ?
#
loop_
_entity_poly.entity_id
_entity_poly.type
_entity_poly.pdbx_seq_one_letter_code
_entity_poly.pdbx_strand_id
1 'polypeptide(L)'
;MNKIILTDCDGVLLNWEGAFTNWMSMRGYKVDENNRREYHMGKRYSISSEEKDRIVRAFNESAWMKYLNPLRDAVYYVDLLHRKHGYTFHMCTSLTTDEYAQKLRIENIERLFGKTAFTKYIFCDTGADKDEALEPYRDSGYLWVEDKFE
;
A
#
# COMPACT_ATOMS: atom_id res chain seq x y z
N MET A 1 -5.90 -24.91 -12.33
CA MET A 1 -6.56 -23.65 -11.93
C MET A 1 -5.56 -22.74 -11.23
N ASN A 2 -5.43 -21.50 -11.70
CA ASN A 2 -4.49 -20.56 -11.11
C ASN A 2 -5.04 -20.04 -9.78
N LYS A 3 -4.24 -20.17 -8.74
CA LYS A 3 -4.58 -19.65 -7.41
C LYS A 3 -3.86 -18.33 -7.20
N ILE A 4 -4.47 -17.25 -7.68
CA ILE A 4 -3.91 -15.91 -7.63
C ILE A 4 -4.89 -15.00 -6.88
N ILE A 5 -4.35 -14.22 -5.96
CA ILE A 5 -5.10 -13.18 -5.26
C ILE A 5 -4.50 -11.83 -5.65
N LEU A 6 -5.35 -10.94 -6.15
CA LEU A 6 -4.98 -9.57 -6.43
C LEU A 6 -5.15 -8.77 -5.15
N THR A 7 -4.14 -7.99 -4.77
CA THR A 7 -4.22 -7.27 -3.51
C THR A 7 -3.63 -5.87 -3.63
N ASP A 8 -4.27 -4.91 -2.94
CA ASP A 8 -3.66 -3.64 -2.61
C ASP A 8 -2.57 -3.87 -1.56
N CYS A 9 -1.78 -2.86 -1.28
CA CYS A 9 -0.70 -2.94 -0.30
C CYS A 9 -1.00 -2.12 0.95
N ASP A 10 -1.12 -0.81 0.79
CA ASP A 10 -1.30 0.09 1.93
C ASP A 10 -2.70 -0.06 2.52
N GLY A 11 -2.78 -0.27 3.83
CA GLY A 11 -4.05 -0.50 4.50
C GLY A 11 -4.56 -1.92 4.42
N VAL A 12 -3.92 -2.78 3.64
CA VAL A 12 -4.25 -4.21 3.54
C VAL A 12 -3.12 -5.06 4.11
N LEU A 13 -1.92 -4.84 3.63
CA LEU A 13 -0.73 -5.61 4.03
C LEU A 13 0.19 -4.82 4.94
N LEU A 14 0.40 -3.54 4.63
CA LEU A 14 1.32 -2.66 5.35
C LEU A 14 0.57 -1.53 6.02
N ASN A 15 1.05 -1.15 7.19
CA ASN A 15 0.50 -0.04 7.96
C ASN A 15 1.11 1.29 7.48
N TRP A 16 0.74 1.70 6.27
CA TRP A 16 1.18 2.96 5.68
C TRP A 16 0.72 4.15 6.54
N GLU A 17 -0.55 4.12 6.94
CA GLU A 17 -1.16 5.22 7.71
C GLU A 17 -0.42 5.47 9.03
N GLY A 18 -0.07 4.43 9.76
CA GLY A 18 0.68 4.57 11.00
C GLY A 18 2.06 5.14 10.79
N ALA A 19 2.76 4.68 9.75
CA ALA A 19 4.08 5.18 9.41
C ALA A 19 4.01 6.65 8.95
N PHE A 20 3.03 6.99 8.14
CA PHE A 20 2.83 8.36 7.67
C PHE A 20 2.52 9.30 8.84
N THR A 21 1.67 8.86 9.76
CA THR A 21 1.31 9.63 10.95
C THR A 21 2.56 9.94 11.80
N ASN A 22 3.43 8.94 12.01
CA ASN A 22 4.67 9.15 12.74
C ASN A 22 5.60 10.11 12.01
N TRP A 23 5.72 9.96 10.70
CA TRP A 23 6.57 10.81 9.87
C TRP A 23 6.09 12.27 9.92
N MET A 24 4.77 12.48 9.85
CA MET A 24 4.19 13.83 9.96
C MET A 24 4.43 14.44 11.34
N SER A 25 4.27 13.64 12.40
CA SER A 25 4.52 14.10 13.76
C SER A 25 5.97 14.55 13.94
N MET A 26 6.93 13.78 13.41
CA MET A 26 8.35 14.15 13.47
C MET A 26 8.66 15.45 12.73
N ARG A 27 7.82 15.82 11.76
CA ARG A 27 7.97 17.06 10.99
C ARG A 27 7.17 18.23 11.57
N GLY A 28 6.52 18.03 12.72
CA GLY A 28 5.78 19.08 13.40
C GLY A 28 4.34 19.27 12.94
N TYR A 29 3.84 18.43 12.05
CA TYR A 29 2.43 18.50 11.66
C TYR A 29 1.55 17.90 12.74
N LYS A 30 0.41 18.52 13.00
CA LYS A 30 -0.54 18.05 13.99
C LYS A 30 -1.87 17.70 13.32
N VAL A 31 -2.45 16.59 13.75
CA VAL A 31 -3.78 16.18 13.31
C VAL A 31 -4.80 17.20 13.81
N ASP A 32 -5.72 17.61 12.93
CA ASP A 32 -6.88 18.39 13.32
C ASP A 32 -7.82 17.47 14.09
N GLU A 33 -8.06 17.76 15.37
CA GLU A 33 -8.86 16.89 16.24
C GLU A 33 -10.28 16.67 15.72
N ASN A 34 -10.84 17.66 15.01
CA ASN A 34 -12.16 17.53 14.42
C ASN A 34 -12.19 16.57 13.21
N ASN A 35 -11.04 16.32 12.60
CA ASN A 35 -10.92 15.50 11.39
C ASN A 35 -10.01 14.28 11.59
N ARG A 36 -9.80 13.85 12.83
CA ARG A 36 -8.86 12.78 13.15
C ARG A 36 -9.13 11.48 12.39
N ARG A 37 -10.39 11.19 12.08
CA ARG A 37 -10.79 9.95 11.41
C ARG A 37 -10.99 10.11 9.91
N GLU A 38 -10.67 11.27 9.35
CA GLU A 38 -10.79 11.47 7.92
C GLU A 38 -9.79 10.61 7.15
N TYR A 39 -10.26 9.97 6.09
CA TYR A 39 -9.41 9.19 5.19
C TYR A 39 -8.43 10.08 4.43
N HIS A 40 -8.91 11.24 3.96
CA HIS A 40 -8.07 12.18 3.22
C HIS A 40 -7.12 12.91 4.14
N MET A 41 -5.80 12.77 3.89
CA MET A 41 -4.76 13.38 4.70
C MET A 41 -4.83 14.91 4.69
N GLY A 42 -5.25 15.50 3.57
CA GLY A 42 -5.44 16.94 3.49
C GLY A 42 -6.44 17.46 4.52
N LYS A 43 -7.54 16.76 4.68
CA LYS A 43 -8.56 17.12 5.68
C LYS A 43 -8.09 16.81 7.09
N ARG A 44 -7.43 15.66 7.28
CA ARG A 44 -6.96 15.24 8.60
C ARG A 44 -5.98 16.24 9.21
N TYR A 45 -5.11 16.80 8.40
CA TYR A 45 -4.09 17.75 8.84
C TYR A 45 -4.43 19.20 8.54
N SER A 46 -5.61 19.45 7.98
CA SER A 46 -6.07 20.81 7.60
C SER A 46 -5.08 21.53 6.70
N ILE A 47 -4.56 20.83 5.70
CA ILE A 47 -3.66 21.36 4.69
C ILE A 47 -4.33 21.34 3.32
N SER A 48 -3.82 22.14 2.39
CA SER A 48 -4.36 22.15 1.03
C SER A 48 -4.17 20.82 0.33
N SER A 49 -5.01 20.57 -0.67
CA SER A 49 -4.89 19.36 -1.47
C SER A 49 -3.54 19.27 -2.19
N GLU A 50 -3.04 20.40 -2.69
CA GLU A 50 -1.76 20.47 -3.37
C GLU A 50 -0.59 20.17 -2.42
N GLU A 51 -0.64 20.74 -1.22
CA GLU A 51 0.37 20.47 -0.21
C GLU A 51 0.33 19.00 0.23
N LYS A 52 -0.87 18.46 0.43
CA LYS A 52 -1.07 17.07 0.77
C LYS A 52 -0.45 16.15 -0.29
N ASP A 53 -0.71 16.41 -1.55
CA ASP A 53 -0.19 15.59 -2.65
C ASP A 53 1.35 15.61 -2.67
N ARG A 54 1.94 16.79 -2.46
CA ARG A 54 3.38 16.93 -2.41
C ARG A 54 3.99 16.16 -1.23
N ILE A 55 3.36 16.26 -0.07
CA ILE A 55 3.85 15.60 1.15
C ILE A 55 3.70 14.08 1.05
N VAL A 56 2.56 13.60 0.59
CA VAL A 56 2.34 12.15 0.42
C VAL A 56 3.34 11.58 -0.58
N ARG A 57 3.58 12.27 -1.70
CA ARG A 57 4.57 11.84 -2.68
C ARG A 57 5.97 11.80 -2.05
N ALA A 58 6.35 12.82 -1.29
CA ALA A 58 7.65 12.85 -0.63
C ALA A 58 7.82 11.68 0.33
N PHE A 59 6.78 11.33 1.08
CA PHE A 59 6.82 10.16 1.97
C PHE A 59 6.94 8.87 1.17
N ASN A 60 6.14 8.72 0.12
CA ASN A 60 6.17 7.52 -0.71
C ASN A 60 7.50 7.31 -1.44
N GLU A 61 8.25 8.38 -1.65
CA GLU A 61 9.57 8.32 -2.28
C GLU A 61 10.72 8.31 -1.27
N SER A 62 10.40 8.23 0.01
CA SER A 62 11.40 8.22 1.08
C SER A 62 11.92 6.82 1.38
N ALA A 63 13.04 6.76 2.09
CA ALA A 63 13.63 5.50 2.53
C ALA A 63 12.72 4.71 3.48
N TRP A 64 11.72 5.35 4.06
CA TRP A 64 10.75 4.70 4.94
C TRP A 64 9.97 3.58 4.26
N MET A 65 9.87 3.64 2.92
CA MET A 65 9.16 2.60 2.16
C MET A 65 9.77 1.21 2.33
N LYS A 66 11.03 1.12 2.76
CA LYS A 66 11.70 -0.15 3.05
C LYS A 66 11.34 -0.71 4.41
N TYR A 67 10.75 0.09 5.29
CA TYR A 67 10.59 -0.25 6.70
C TYR A 67 9.16 -0.12 7.23
N LEU A 68 8.15 -0.16 6.37
CA LEU A 68 6.78 -0.15 6.83
C LEU A 68 6.46 -1.45 7.56
N ASN A 69 5.75 -1.33 8.67
CA ASN A 69 5.33 -2.50 9.44
C ASN A 69 4.13 -3.18 8.79
N PRO A 70 4.00 -4.51 8.93
CA PRO A 70 2.81 -5.20 8.44
C PRO A 70 1.60 -4.87 9.30
N LEU A 71 0.42 -4.95 8.71
CA LEU A 71 -0.82 -4.93 9.47
C LEU A 71 -0.92 -6.22 10.28
N ARG A 72 -1.71 -6.16 11.33
CA ARG A 72 -1.75 -7.13 12.43
C ARG A 72 -1.63 -8.59 12.03
N ASP A 73 -2.46 -9.07 11.11
CA ASP A 73 -2.52 -10.50 10.78
C ASP A 73 -2.02 -10.79 9.36
N ALA A 74 -1.45 -9.77 8.68
CA ALA A 74 -1.11 -9.91 7.27
C ALA A 74 -0.07 -10.99 7.01
N VAL A 75 1.01 -11.01 7.80
CA VAL A 75 2.08 -11.99 7.61
C VAL A 75 1.55 -13.41 7.79
N TYR A 76 0.74 -13.62 8.83
CA TYR A 76 0.17 -14.93 9.12
C TYR A 76 -0.72 -15.42 7.98
N TYR A 77 -1.66 -14.60 7.51
CA TYR A 77 -2.62 -15.04 6.49
C TYR A 77 -2.02 -15.16 5.11
N VAL A 78 -1.06 -14.30 4.75
CA VAL A 78 -0.34 -14.46 3.49
C VAL A 78 0.44 -15.77 3.50
N ASP A 79 1.14 -16.07 4.58
CA ASP A 79 1.89 -17.31 4.71
C ASP A 79 0.97 -18.53 4.63
N LEU A 80 -0.15 -18.50 5.35
CA LEU A 80 -1.14 -19.58 5.35
C LEU A 80 -1.68 -19.85 3.94
N LEU A 81 -2.13 -18.79 3.26
CA LEU A 81 -2.70 -18.92 1.92
C LEU A 81 -1.65 -19.39 0.92
N HIS A 82 -0.43 -18.91 1.05
CA HIS A 82 0.65 -19.26 0.13
C HIS A 82 1.15 -20.69 0.38
N ARG A 83 1.61 -20.98 1.58
CA ARG A 83 2.26 -22.26 1.88
C ARG A 83 1.28 -23.42 1.99
N LYS A 84 0.15 -23.19 2.66
CA LYS A 84 -0.81 -24.28 2.90
C LYS A 84 -1.78 -24.47 1.74
N HIS A 85 -2.22 -23.36 1.12
CA HIS A 85 -3.27 -23.41 0.11
C HIS A 85 -2.78 -23.13 -1.31
N GLY A 86 -1.49 -22.84 -1.50
CA GLY A 86 -0.89 -22.72 -2.83
C GLY A 86 -1.20 -21.43 -3.58
N TYR A 87 -1.69 -20.40 -2.90
CA TYR A 87 -1.94 -19.11 -3.54
C TYR A 87 -0.66 -18.31 -3.73
N THR A 88 -0.62 -17.55 -4.82
CA THR A 88 0.36 -16.47 -5.00
C THR A 88 -0.38 -15.16 -5.12
N PHE A 89 0.35 -14.07 -4.94
CA PHE A 89 -0.25 -12.74 -4.88
C PHE A 89 0.31 -11.86 -5.99
N HIS A 90 -0.59 -11.13 -6.65
CA HIS A 90 -0.22 -10.04 -7.54
C HIS A 90 -0.62 -8.74 -6.83
N MET A 91 0.36 -7.88 -6.59
CA MET A 91 0.14 -6.62 -5.88
C MET A 91 -0.10 -5.50 -6.87
N CYS A 92 -1.15 -4.71 -6.64
CA CYS A 92 -1.40 -3.48 -7.38
C CYS A 92 -1.54 -2.35 -6.38
N THR A 93 -0.62 -1.43 -6.38
CA THR A 93 -0.57 -0.37 -5.37
C THR A 93 -0.26 0.99 -6.00
N SER A 94 -0.91 2.02 -5.48
CA SER A 94 -0.61 3.40 -5.83
C SER A 94 0.52 3.89 -4.94
N LEU A 95 1.70 4.01 -5.47
CA LEU A 95 2.88 4.45 -4.74
C LEU A 95 3.51 5.66 -5.42
N THR A 96 4.28 5.42 -6.46
CA THR A 96 4.99 6.46 -7.22
C THR A 96 5.52 5.82 -8.50
N THR A 97 5.91 6.65 -9.46
CA THR A 97 6.59 6.19 -10.67
C THR A 97 8.10 6.09 -10.48
N ASP A 98 8.64 6.50 -9.33
CA ASP A 98 10.07 6.41 -9.02
C ASP A 98 10.48 4.96 -8.81
N GLU A 99 11.33 4.44 -9.69
CA GLU A 99 11.76 3.05 -9.65
C GLU A 99 12.51 2.68 -8.38
N TYR A 100 13.26 3.60 -7.80
CA TYR A 100 13.98 3.34 -6.56
C TYR A 100 13.01 3.12 -5.39
N ALA A 101 11.97 3.95 -5.30
CA ALA A 101 10.95 3.79 -4.27
C ALA A 101 10.19 2.47 -4.45
N GLN A 102 9.89 2.10 -5.69
CA GLN A 102 9.25 0.82 -5.98
C GLN A 102 10.12 -0.35 -5.52
N LYS A 103 11.42 -0.26 -5.76
CA LYS A 103 12.37 -1.28 -5.30
C LYS A 103 12.37 -1.40 -3.78
N LEU A 104 12.34 -0.29 -3.07
CA LEU A 104 12.28 -0.30 -1.61
C LEU A 104 11.01 -0.97 -1.09
N ARG A 105 9.87 -0.72 -1.76
CA ARG A 105 8.60 -1.36 -1.42
C ARG A 105 8.72 -2.88 -1.60
N ILE A 106 9.28 -3.32 -2.72
CA ILE A 106 9.45 -4.75 -2.99
C ILE A 106 10.37 -5.40 -1.95
N GLU A 107 11.49 -4.74 -1.62
CA GLU A 107 12.40 -5.24 -0.58
C GLU A 107 11.69 -5.40 0.77
N ASN A 108 10.82 -4.45 1.12
CA ASN A 108 10.04 -4.51 2.35
C ASN A 108 9.06 -5.69 2.33
N ILE A 109 8.35 -5.88 1.23
CA ILE A 109 7.41 -6.99 1.06
C ILE A 109 8.15 -8.33 1.15
N GLU A 110 9.27 -8.47 0.46
CA GLU A 110 10.04 -9.72 0.51
C GLU A 110 10.60 -10.01 1.90
N ARG A 111 11.02 -8.97 2.61
CA ARG A 111 11.50 -9.13 3.99
C ARG A 111 10.40 -9.64 4.93
N LEU A 112 9.19 -9.15 4.76
CA LEU A 112 8.07 -9.48 5.65
C LEU A 112 7.34 -10.76 5.25
N PHE A 113 7.17 -10.99 3.96
CA PHE A 113 6.31 -12.05 3.44
C PHE A 113 7.07 -13.16 2.70
N GLY A 114 8.38 -13.01 2.52
CA GLY A 114 9.19 -13.96 1.76
C GLY A 114 9.23 -13.64 0.28
N LYS A 115 10.11 -14.35 -0.43
CA LYS A 115 10.39 -14.04 -1.85
C LYS A 115 9.47 -14.78 -2.83
N THR A 116 8.67 -15.71 -2.37
CA THR A 116 7.88 -16.57 -3.25
C THR A 116 6.39 -16.26 -3.26
N ALA A 117 5.88 -15.56 -2.24
CA ALA A 117 4.45 -15.30 -2.12
C ALA A 117 3.94 -14.31 -3.18
N PHE A 118 4.71 -13.28 -3.48
CA PHE A 118 4.33 -12.23 -4.43
C PHE A 118 5.08 -12.45 -5.74
N THR A 119 4.33 -12.71 -6.80
CA THR A 119 4.92 -13.04 -8.11
C THR A 119 4.81 -11.90 -9.12
N LYS A 120 4.05 -10.86 -8.81
CA LYS A 120 3.93 -9.69 -9.68
C LYS A 120 3.61 -8.45 -8.87
N TYR A 121 4.24 -7.34 -9.25
CA TYR A 121 4.03 -6.02 -8.64
C TYR A 121 3.62 -5.03 -9.72
N ILE A 122 2.48 -4.36 -9.52
CA ILE A 122 1.99 -3.33 -10.42
C ILE A 122 1.94 -2.03 -9.63
N PHE A 123 2.71 -1.04 -10.05
CA PHE A 123 2.78 0.25 -9.39
C PHE A 123 2.07 1.32 -10.20
N CYS A 124 1.15 2.04 -9.55
CA CYS A 124 0.52 3.23 -10.10
C CYS A 124 1.12 4.45 -9.43
N ASP A 125 0.95 5.62 -10.02
CA ASP A 125 1.46 6.85 -9.42
C ASP A 125 0.69 7.19 -8.13
N THR A 126 1.25 8.07 -7.32
CA THR A 126 0.67 8.48 -6.05
C THR A 126 -0.78 8.94 -6.24
N GLY A 127 -1.70 8.28 -5.55
CA GLY A 127 -3.12 8.60 -5.62
C GLY A 127 -3.82 8.26 -6.93
N ALA A 128 -3.14 7.60 -7.86
CA ALA A 128 -3.74 7.24 -9.14
C ALA A 128 -4.79 6.14 -8.99
N ASP A 129 -5.76 6.16 -9.89
CA ASP A 129 -6.77 5.13 -10.01
C ASP A 129 -6.13 3.84 -10.55
N LYS A 130 -6.60 2.71 -10.07
CA LYS A 130 -6.07 1.39 -10.44
C LYS A 130 -6.85 0.72 -11.56
N ASP A 131 -7.92 1.33 -12.05
CA ASP A 131 -8.80 0.70 -13.04
C ASP A 131 -8.06 0.23 -14.29
N GLU A 132 -7.20 1.09 -14.84
CA GLU A 132 -6.42 0.76 -16.03
C GLU A 132 -5.42 -0.36 -15.74
N ALA A 133 -4.76 -0.31 -14.60
CA ALA A 133 -3.76 -1.31 -14.20
C ALA A 133 -4.40 -2.68 -13.97
N LEU A 134 -5.66 -2.72 -13.54
CA LEU A 134 -6.38 -3.96 -13.27
C LEU A 134 -7.16 -4.48 -14.49
N GLU A 135 -7.19 -3.74 -15.59
CA GLU A 135 -7.90 -4.15 -16.79
C GLU A 135 -7.50 -5.55 -17.28
N PRO A 136 -6.20 -5.94 -17.28
CA PRO A 136 -5.82 -7.30 -17.71
C PRO A 136 -6.43 -8.42 -16.88
N TYR A 137 -6.96 -8.11 -15.70
CA TYR A 137 -7.58 -9.09 -14.81
C TYR A 137 -9.10 -9.13 -14.92
N ARG A 138 -9.67 -8.31 -15.79
CA ARG A 138 -11.12 -8.32 -16.04
C ARG A 138 -11.52 -9.74 -16.44
N ASP A 139 -12.59 -10.23 -15.87
CA ASP A 139 -13.12 -11.56 -16.14
C ASP A 139 -12.18 -12.73 -15.74
N SER A 140 -11.10 -12.44 -14.97
CA SER A 140 -10.19 -13.51 -14.50
C SER A 140 -10.83 -14.38 -13.41
N GLY A 141 -11.79 -13.82 -12.66
CA GLY A 141 -12.36 -14.49 -11.51
C GLY A 141 -11.50 -14.43 -10.25
N TYR A 142 -10.36 -13.74 -10.30
CA TYR A 142 -9.49 -13.59 -9.13
C TYR A 142 -10.09 -12.63 -8.11
N LEU A 143 -9.85 -12.91 -6.83
CA LEU A 143 -10.25 -12.01 -5.75
C LEU A 143 -9.38 -10.75 -5.77
N TRP A 144 -10.00 -9.62 -5.48
CA TRP A 144 -9.32 -8.33 -5.28
C TRP A 144 -9.54 -7.88 -3.83
N VAL A 145 -8.45 -7.67 -3.10
CA VAL A 145 -8.49 -7.24 -1.70
C VAL A 145 -8.10 -5.76 -1.61
N GLU A 146 -8.99 -4.96 -1.04
CA GLU A 146 -8.86 -3.49 -0.99
C GLU A 146 -9.37 -2.98 0.35
N ASP A 147 -8.75 -1.92 0.89
CA ASP A 147 -9.20 -1.27 2.11
C ASP A 147 -10.08 -0.05 1.85
N LYS A 148 -10.04 0.49 0.64
CA LYS A 148 -10.84 1.67 0.26
C LYS A 148 -12.27 1.25 0.00
N PHE A 149 -13.17 1.82 0.76
CA PHE A 149 -14.60 1.54 0.64
C PHE A 149 -15.28 2.61 -0.19
N GLU A 150 -15.76 2.23 -1.35
CA GLU A 150 -16.52 3.10 -2.26
C GLU A 150 -17.75 2.39 -2.80
#